data_aebb9b5a11fe7afe871a2fad2e9fdedd
#
_entry.id   aebb9b5a11fe7afe871a2fad2e9fdedd
#
_cell.length_a   1.000
_cell.length_b   1.000
_cell.length_c   1.000
_cell.angle_alpha   90.00
_cell.angle_beta   90.00
_cell.angle_gamma   90.00
#
_symmetry.space_group_name_H-M   'P 1'
#
loop_
_entity.id
_entity.type
_entity.pdbx_description
1 polymer ?
#
loop_
_entity_poly.entity_id
_entity_poly.type
_entity_poly.pdbx_seq_one_letter_code
_entity_poly.pdbx_strand_id
1 'polypeptide(L)'
;MTRNAPPNQNYLTGRDMKRLLAQVGIGALILFSAHAQAAYPDHPVRLVVGFAAGGSTDVVARIVANKLGALLGQPVVVENKAGAGGTIATDVVAKSPADGYTLLFGTSSHAINATLYKKLPYDPVNALVPVSVVAGVPMVLAVNPSVKANTAKELVEDIKKNPGKYSYGSAGKGSAVHMAVELLQFQEHLKLTHVPFRGASQAIQSVISGDVQFITDAVSTAAPMIQSGRLKALAVTTATRSSVLPDVPTMKEAGYANYETSLWNMVMVPKGTPAPVIEKLSAALQTAVKDPEVRQRMEKIGVQPIVDSTPDKAGKFVQAETRRWAEVIKAANIELD
;
A
#
# COMPACT_ATOMS: atom_id res chain seq x y z
N MET A 1 -53.01 49.75 70.39
CA MET A 1 -51.83 49.01 70.88
C MET A 1 -51.62 47.80 69.97
N THR A 2 -50.80 47.96 68.97
CA THR A 2 -50.48 46.85 67.99
C THR A 2 -49.07 46.44 68.30
N ARG A 3 -48.91 45.18 68.69
CA ARG A 3 -47.62 44.50 68.89
C ARG A 3 -47.11 43.97 67.56
N ASN A 4 -45.96 44.48 67.11
CA ASN A 4 -45.20 43.92 66.00
C ASN A 4 -44.46 42.68 66.47
N ALA A 5 -44.66 41.54 65.72
CA ALA A 5 -43.85 40.34 65.88
C ALA A 5 -42.53 40.47 65.07
N PRO A 6 -41.40 39.95 65.59
CA PRO A 6 -40.13 40.01 64.89
C PRO A 6 -40.07 39.00 63.71
N PRO A 7 -39.27 39.26 62.67
CA PRO A 7 -39.12 38.37 61.54
C PRO A 7 -38.40 37.09 61.91
N ASN A 8 -38.92 35.97 61.40
CA ASN A 8 -38.42 34.64 61.58
C ASN A 8 -37.07 34.48 60.83
N GLN A 9 -35.98 34.49 61.55
CA GLN A 9 -34.65 34.17 60.98
C GLN A 9 -34.43 32.66 60.95
N ASN A 10 -34.64 32.03 59.79
CA ASN A 10 -34.27 30.65 59.54
C ASN A 10 -32.76 30.53 59.46
N TYR A 11 -32.07 30.21 60.51
CA TYR A 11 -30.66 29.84 60.51
C TYR A 11 -30.52 28.38 60.02
N LEU A 12 -29.77 28.21 58.91
CA LEU A 12 -29.38 26.87 58.44
C LEU A 12 -28.63 26.15 59.58
N THR A 13 -29.09 24.96 59.95
CA THR A 13 -28.45 24.20 61.04
C THR A 13 -27.14 23.61 60.51
N GLY A 14 -26.15 23.39 61.39
CA GLY A 14 -24.85 22.81 61.01
C GLY A 14 -24.94 21.43 60.31
N ARG A 15 -26.11 20.76 60.39
CA ARG A 15 -26.39 19.53 59.61
C ARG A 15 -26.68 19.84 58.13
N ASP A 16 -27.37 20.92 57.84
CA ASP A 16 -27.72 21.29 56.47
C ASP A 16 -26.49 21.77 55.69
N MET A 17 -25.60 22.48 56.37
CA MET A 17 -24.33 22.93 55.80
C MET A 17 -23.37 21.76 55.50
N LYS A 18 -23.34 20.69 56.37
CA LYS A 18 -22.56 19.48 56.09
C LYS A 18 -23.12 18.69 54.91
N ARG A 19 -24.44 18.66 54.73
CA ARG A 19 -25.09 18.02 53.60
C ARG A 19 -24.82 18.78 52.28
N LEU A 20 -24.84 20.10 52.28
CA LEU A 20 -24.53 20.92 51.13
C LEU A 20 -23.07 20.76 50.71
N LEU A 21 -22.12 20.75 51.65
CA LEU A 21 -20.71 20.50 51.39
C LEU A 21 -20.41 19.10 50.86
N ALA A 22 -21.14 18.05 51.35
CA ALA A 22 -21.02 16.70 50.82
C ALA A 22 -21.57 16.57 49.41
N GLN A 23 -22.65 17.28 49.05
CA GLN A 23 -23.23 17.26 47.71
C GLN A 23 -22.35 18.02 46.69
N VAL A 24 -21.73 19.12 47.09
CA VAL A 24 -20.78 19.88 46.27
C VAL A 24 -19.48 19.07 46.04
N GLY A 25 -19.00 18.34 47.09
CA GLY A 25 -17.81 17.49 46.98
C GLY A 25 -17.99 16.30 46.04
N ILE A 26 -19.18 15.66 46.05
CA ILE A 26 -19.50 14.53 45.15
C ILE A 26 -19.71 15.04 43.71
N GLY A 27 -20.32 16.20 43.50
CA GLY A 27 -20.47 16.80 42.19
C GLY A 27 -19.13 17.22 41.53
N ALA A 28 -18.16 17.69 42.34
CA ALA A 28 -16.83 18.05 41.86
C ALA A 28 -15.97 16.81 41.50
N LEU A 29 -16.13 15.67 42.17
CA LEU A 29 -15.44 14.42 41.81
C LEU A 29 -15.93 13.81 40.47
N ILE A 30 -17.19 14.01 40.11
CA ILE A 30 -17.78 13.48 38.87
C ILE A 30 -17.32 14.29 37.64
N LEU A 31 -16.99 15.58 37.78
CA LEU A 31 -16.53 16.44 36.69
C LEU A 31 -15.05 16.24 36.33
N PHE A 32 -14.26 15.54 37.14
CA PHE A 32 -12.83 15.27 36.86
C PHE A 32 -12.57 13.91 36.20
N SER A 33 -13.61 13.13 35.88
CA SER A 33 -13.47 11.99 34.97
C SER A 33 -13.46 12.46 33.50
N ALA A 34 -12.77 13.55 33.19
CA ALA A 34 -12.28 13.78 31.83
C ALA A 34 -11.38 12.58 31.51
N HIS A 35 -11.91 11.62 30.78
CA HIS A 35 -11.13 10.53 30.22
C HIS A 35 -9.96 11.19 29.48
N ALA A 36 -8.78 11.15 30.08
CA ALA A 36 -7.56 11.36 29.33
C ALA A 36 -7.55 10.26 28.27
N GLN A 37 -8.17 10.53 27.13
CA GLN A 37 -8.10 9.66 25.98
C GLN A 37 -6.62 9.58 25.67
N ALA A 38 -6.01 8.42 25.98
CA ALA A 38 -4.60 8.20 25.74
C ALA A 38 -4.29 8.66 24.31
N ALA A 39 -3.32 9.56 24.19
CA ALA A 39 -3.05 10.18 22.90
C ALA A 39 -2.61 9.08 21.92
N TYR A 40 -3.44 8.78 20.93
CA TYR A 40 -3.09 7.84 19.85
C TYR A 40 -1.75 8.21 19.21
N PRO A 41 -0.84 7.23 18.93
CA PRO A 41 -0.81 5.88 19.45
C PRO A 41 -0.14 5.81 20.84
N ASP A 42 -0.62 4.93 21.73
CA ASP A 42 -0.04 4.66 23.06
C ASP A 42 0.67 3.29 23.12
N HIS A 43 0.57 2.48 22.05
CA HIS A 43 1.24 1.20 21.88
C HIS A 43 1.63 0.96 20.40
N PRO A 44 2.42 -0.11 20.09
CA PRO A 44 2.92 -0.36 18.74
C PRO A 44 1.81 -0.48 17.69
N VAL A 45 2.05 0.10 16.51
CA VAL A 45 1.18 0.04 15.34
C VAL A 45 1.64 -1.07 14.40
N ARG A 46 0.72 -1.90 13.91
CA ARG A 46 0.99 -2.97 12.94
C ARG A 46 0.81 -2.44 11.52
N LEU A 47 1.81 -2.64 10.67
CA LEU A 47 1.76 -2.33 9.23
C LEU A 47 1.77 -3.63 8.43
N VAL A 48 0.61 -4.06 7.98
CA VAL A 48 0.43 -5.35 7.29
C VAL A 48 0.75 -5.22 5.81
N VAL A 49 1.64 -6.09 5.31
CA VAL A 49 2.10 -6.16 3.93
C VAL A 49 1.60 -7.44 3.27
N GLY A 50 0.93 -7.33 2.12
CA GLY A 50 0.30 -8.47 1.42
C GLY A 50 1.24 -9.37 0.60
N PHE A 51 2.56 -9.19 0.75
CA PHE A 51 3.57 -9.89 -0.03
C PHE A 51 4.69 -10.40 0.86
N ALA A 52 5.46 -11.38 0.35
CA ALA A 52 6.59 -11.96 1.07
C ALA A 52 7.67 -10.91 1.37
N ALA A 53 8.42 -11.14 2.47
CA ALA A 53 9.55 -10.31 2.85
C ALA A 53 10.62 -10.27 1.74
N GLY A 54 11.35 -9.15 1.65
CA GLY A 54 12.42 -8.92 0.67
C GLY A 54 11.94 -8.52 -0.72
N GLY A 55 10.62 -8.45 -0.97
CA GLY A 55 10.07 -7.86 -2.19
C GLY A 55 10.01 -6.32 -2.08
N SER A 56 9.79 -5.64 -3.21
CA SER A 56 9.73 -4.17 -3.31
C SER A 56 8.80 -3.55 -2.26
N THR A 57 7.58 -4.08 -2.13
CA THR A 57 6.58 -3.58 -1.16
C THR A 57 7.08 -3.68 0.29
N ASP A 58 7.73 -4.78 0.67
CA ASP A 58 8.29 -4.97 2.02
C ASP A 58 9.44 -4.00 2.29
N VAL A 59 10.34 -3.81 1.32
CA VAL A 59 11.47 -2.87 1.44
C VAL A 59 10.97 -1.44 1.66
N VAL A 60 10.01 -0.99 0.84
CA VAL A 60 9.42 0.37 0.97
C VAL A 60 8.65 0.49 2.29
N ALA A 61 7.88 -0.53 2.68
CA ALA A 61 7.16 -0.54 3.95
C ALA A 61 8.10 -0.35 5.14
N ARG A 62 9.26 -1.03 5.17
CA ARG A 62 10.24 -0.90 6.26
C ARG A 62 10.92 0.47 6.27
N ILE A 63 11.21 1.07 5.11
CA ILE A 63 11.74 2.44 5.02
C ILE A 63 10.74 3.43 5.64
N VAL A 64 9.45 3.33 5.27
CA VAL A 64 8.38 4.21 5.78
C VAL A 64 8.11 3.94 7.26
N ALA A 65 7.98 2.67 7.66
CA ALA A 65 7.66 2.27 9.04
C ALA A 65 8.67 2.77 10.06
N ASN A 66 9.96 2.74 9.73
CA ASN A 66 11.02 3.22 10.61
C ASN A 66 10.83 4.71 10.94
N LYS A 67 10.66 5.56 9.92
CA LYS A 67 10.45 7.00 10.12
C LYS A 67 9.09 7.32 10.74
N LEU A 68 8.05 6.61 10.30
CA LEU A 68 6.70 6.77 10.84
C LEU A 68 6.67 6.45 12.34
N GLY A 69 7.35 5.39 12.78
CA GLY A 69 7.46 5.04 14.19
C GLY A 69 8.13 6.13 15.04
N ALA A 70 9.22 6.71 14.54
CA ALA A 70 9.87 7.84 15.19
C ALA A 70 8.97 9.07 15.32
N LEU A 71 8.17 9.38 14.29
CA LEU A 71 7.23 10.51 14.29
C LEU A 71 6.00 10.28 15.17
N LEU A 72 5.54 9.05 15.29
CA LEU A 72 4.40 8.69 16.12
C LEU A 72 4.76 8.48 17.60
N GLY A 73 6.06 8.29 17.92
CA GLY A 73 6.53 7.95 19.26
C GLY A 73 6.25 6.51 19.69
N GLN A 74 5.82 5.65 18.77
CA GLN A 74 5.54 4.24 18.99
C GLN A 74 6.10 3.38 17.83
N PRO A 75 6.59 2.18 18.07
CA PRO A 75 7.08 1.30 17.01
C PRO A 75 6.01 1.03 15.94
N VAL A 76 6.38 1.10 14.66
CA VAL A 76 5.55 0.61 13.54
C VAL A 76 6.15 -0.71 13.06
N VAL A 77 5.44 -1.81 13.34
CA VAL A 77 5.92 -3.17 13.09
C VAL A 77 5.38 -3.69 11.76
N VAL A 78 6.27 -4.00 10.82
CA VAL A 78 5.92 -4.58 9.52
C VAL A 78 5.65 -6.08 9.67
N GLU A 79 4.45 -6.51 9.27
CA GLU A 79 4.01 -7.89 9.29
C GLU A 79 3.63 -8.37 7.87
N ASN A 80 4.30 -9.42 7.36
CA ASN A 80 4.02 -9.95 6.04
C ASN A 80 2.93 -11.04 6.09
N LYS A 81 1.80 -10.80 5.41
CA LYS A 81 0.68 -11.75 5.21
C LYS A 81 0.52 -12.03 3.72
N ALA A 82 1.48 -12.75 3.17
CA ALA A 82 1.57 -13.00 1.73
C ALA A 82 0.49 -13.98 1.23
N GLY A 83 -0.04 -13.73 0.04
CA GLY A 83 -0.92 -14.66 -0.67
C GLY A 83 -2.05 -13.98 -1.43
N ALA A 84 -2.57 -14.69 -2.43
CA ALA A 84 -3.70 -14.30 -3.28
C ALA A 84 -3.60 -12.84 -3.79
N GLY A 85 -2.43 -12.42 -4.32
CA GLY A 85 -2.22 -11.07 -4.83
C GLY A 85 -2.42 -9.95 -3.80
N GLY A 86 -2.27 -10.26 -2.49
CA GLY A 86 -2.45 -9.31 -1.39
C GLY A 86 -3.84 -9.29 -0.77
N THR A 87 -4.81 -10.06 -1.29
CA THR A 87 -6.19 -10.07 -0.76
C THR A 87 -6.26 -10.62 0.67
N ILE A 88 -5.38 -11.56 1.05
CA ILE A 88 -5.31 -12.10 2.42
C ILE A 88 -4.98 -10.99 3.41
N ALA A 89 -3.97 -10.17 3.14
CA ALA A 89 -3.61 -9.04 4.00
C ALA A 89 -4.71 -7.99 4.06
N THR A 90 -5.34 -7.70 2.93
CA THR A 90 -6.45 -6.74 2.84
C THR A 90 -7.64 -7.21 3.69
N ASP A 91 -8.00 -8.50 3.63
CA ASP A 91 -9.07 -9.08 4.44
C ASP A 91 -8.78 -9.00 5.95
N VAL A 92 -7.54 -9.33 6.36
CA VAL A 92 -7.10 -9.23 7.74
C VAL A 92 -7.26 -7.81 8.27
N VAL A 93 -6.82 -6.79 7.50
CA VAL A 93 -6.92 -5.39 7.94
C VAL A 93 -8.37 -4.90 7.89
N ALA A 94 -9.14 -5.25 6.86
CA ALA A 94 -10.54 -4.85 6.72
C ALA A 94 -11.41 -5.33 7.90
N LYS A 95 -11.05 -6.46 8.52
CA LYS A 95 -11.72 -7.05 9.69
C LYS A 95 -11.10 -6.66 11.03
N SER A 96 -10.02 -5.89 11.03
CA SER A 96 -9.38 -5.41 12.26
C SER A 96 -10.18 -4.27 12.90
N PRO A 97 -10.01 -4.01 14.21
CA PRO A 97 -10.58 -2.83 14.86
C PRO A 97 -10.24 -1.55 14.11
N ALA A 98 -11.21 -0.65 14.00
CA ALA A 98 -11.05 0.64 13.33
C ALA A 98 -10.50 1.71 14.30
N ASP A 99 -9.37 1.42 14.94
CA ASP A 99 -8.73 2.23 15.98
C ASP A 99 -7.40 2.85 15.53
N GLY A 100 -6.93 2.50 14.31
CA GLY A 100 -5.68 2.99 13.74
C GLY A 100 -4.44 2.16 14.08
N TYR A 101 -4.54 1.09 14.85
CA TYR A 101 -3.38 0.26 15.22
C TYR A 101 -3.07 -0.89 14.25
N THR A 102 -3.96 -1.13 13.28
CA THR A 102 -3.69 -2.07 12.19
C THR A 102 -3.87 -1.37 10.86
N LEU A 103 -2.77 -1.17 10.15
CA LEU A 103 -2.70 -0.48 8.87
C LEU A 103 -2.42 -1.49 7.76
N LEU A 104 -2.97 -1.26 6.57
CA LEU A 104 -2.55 -1.95 5.35
C LEU A 104 -1.50 -1.11 4.63
N PHE A 105 -0.36 -1.73 4.31
CA PHE A 105 0.54 -1.20 3.29
C PHE A 105 0.12 -1.78 1.93
N GLY A 106 -0.87 -1.12 1.33
CA GLY A 106 -1.50 -1.53 0.08
C GLY A 106 -0.64 -1.21 -1.14
N THR A 107 -0.96 -1.88 -2.24
CA THR A 107 -0.31 -1.69 -3.54
C THR A 107 -1.37 -1.53 -4.64
N SER A 108 -0.93 -1.30 -5.88
CA SER A 108 -1.80 -1.30 -7.07
C SER A 108 -2.67 -2.56 -7.19
N SER A 109 -2.27 -3.68 -6.59
CA SER A 109 -3.10 -4.89 -6.51
C SER A 109 -4.45 -4.64 -5.83
N HIS A 110 -4.55 -3.70 -4.89
CA HIS A 110 -5.83 -3.35 -4.25
C HIS A 110 -6.86 -2.83 -5.27
N ALA A 111 -6.44 -1.94 -6.16
CA ALA A 111 -7.29 -1.41 -7.24
C ALA A 111 -7.59 -2.48 -8.31
N ILE A 112 -6.60 -3.30 -8.66
CA ILE A 112 -6.71 -4.40 -9.61
C ILE A 112 -7.72 -5.44 -9.13
N ASN A 113 -7.57 -5.90 -7.89
CA ASN A 113 -8.36 -6.98 -7.32
C ASN A 113 -9.84 -6.63 -7.14
N ALA A 114 -10.17 -5.34 -7.03
CA ALA A 114 -11.55 -4.86 -6.97
C ALA A 114 -12.41 -5.28 -8.18
N THR A 115 -11.79 -5.52 -9.34
CA THR A 115 -12.50 -5.97 -10.55
C THR A 115 -12.11 -7.39 -10.95
N LEU A 116 -10.87 -7.80 -10.67
CA LEU A 116 -10.31 -9.05 -11.14
C LEU A 116 -10.94 -10.28 -10.47
N TYR A 117 -11.26 -10.18 -9.16
CA TYR A 117 -11.90 -11.26 -8.41
C TYR A 117 -13.42 -11.11 -8.43
N LYS A 118 -14.14 -12.18 -8.78
CA LYS A 118 -15.62 -12.22 -8.74
C LYS A 118 -16.14 -12.18 -7.30
N LYS A 119 -15.40 -12.75 -6.35
CA LYS A 119 -15.76 -12.81 -4.92
C LYS A 119 -14.55 -12.49 -4.08
N LEU A 120 -14.66 -11.44 -3.27
CA LEU A 120 -13.71 -11.11 -2.23
C LEU A 120 -14.35 -11.27 -0.85
N PRO A 121 -13.60 -11.65 0.20
CA PRO A 121 -14.14 -11.78 1.56
C PRO A 121 -14.36 -10.43 2.25
N TYR A 122 -14.14 -9.32 1.56
CA TYR A 122 -14.32 -7.93 2.01
C TYR A 122 -14.90 -7.07 0.87
N ASP A 123 -15.47 -5.92 1.21
CA ASP A 123 -15.89 -4.92 0.22
C ASP A 123 -14.64 -4.22 -0.37
N PRO A 124 -14.30 -4.43 -1.65
CA PRO A 124 -13.07 -3.91 -2.24
C PRO A 124 -13.05 -2.38 -2.36
N VAL A 125 -14.20 -1.72 -2.28
CA VAL A 125 -14.33 -0.27 -2.44
C VAL A 125 -14.41 0.44 -1.10
N ASN A 126 -15.14 -0.14 -0.14
CA ASN A 126 -15.52 0.57 1.08
C ASN A 126 -14.92 -0.01 2.38
N ALA A 127 -14.28 -1.19 2.36
CA ALA A 127 -13.76 -1.80 3.58
C ALA A 127 -12.56 -1.04 4.18
N LEU A 128 -11.82 -0.31 3.37
CA LEU A 128 -10.63 0.43 3.78
C LEU A 128 -10.71 1.91 3.35
N VAL A 129 -10.09 2.77 4.15
CA VAL A 129 -9.94 4.21 3.87
C VAL A 129 -8.49 4.49 3.51
N PRO A 130 -8.22 5.04 2.31
CA PRO A 130 -6.88 5.51 1.92
C PRO A 130 -6.43 6.68 2.81
N VAL A 131 -5.20 6.59 3.34
CA VAL A 131 -4.59 7.65 4.16
C VAL A 131 -3.57 8.46 3.36
N SER A 132 -2.65 7.78 2.67
CA SER A 132 -1.61 8.44 1.87
C SER A 132 -1.00 7.47 0.86
N VAL A 133 -0.87 7.89 -0.39
CA VAL A 133 0.06 7.25 -1.34
C VAL A 133 1.47 7.71 -0.94
N VAL A 134 2.38 6.77 -0.75
CA VAL A 134 3.73 7.07 -0.23
C VAL A 134 4.82 6.88 -1.28
N ALA A 135 4.59 6.04 -2.29
CA ALA A 135 5.60 5.76 -3.31
C ALA A 135 4.99 5.36 -4.66
N GLY A 136 5.61 5.83 -5.73
CA GLY A 136 5.53 5.28 -7.08
C GLY A 136 6.73 4.38 -7.33
N VAL A 137 6.50 3.19 -7.88
CA VAL A 137 7.54 2.19 -8.08
C VAL A 137 7.59 1.79 -9.56
N PRO A 138 8.58 2.25 -10.32
CA PRO A 138 8.80 1.80 -11.68
C PRO A 138 9.00 0.29 -11.75
N MET A 139 8.57 -0.33 -12.84
CA MET A 139 8.83 -1.74 -13.13
C MET A 139 9.73 -1.87 -14.37
N VAL A 140 10.36 -3.02 -14.50
CA VAL A 140 11.23 -3.38 -15.62
C VAL A 140 10.88 -4.76 -16.16
N LEU A 141 10.75 -4.87 -17.47
CA LEU A 141 10.69 -6.13 -18.18
C LEU A 141 12.11 -6.71 -18.24
N ALA A 142 12.32 -7.81 -17.55
CA ALA A 142 13.62 -8.47 -17.45
C ALA A 142 13.52 -9.95 -17.79
N VAL A 143 14.55 -10.49 -18.44
CA VAL A 143 14.61 -11.88 -18.88
C VAL A 143 15.81 -12.60 -18.25
N ASN A 144 15.74 -13.94 -18.24
CA ASN A 144 16.94 -14.75 -17.99
C ASN A 144 18.00 -14.44 -19.08
N PRO A 145 19.30 -14.35 -18.74
CA PRO A 145 20.37 -14.07 -19.70
C PRO A 145 20.44 -15.06 -20.88
N SER A 146 19.95 -16.29 -20.74
CA SER A 146 19.91 -17.29 -21.82
C SER A 146 18.86 -16.99 -22.90
N VAL A 147 17.89 -16.10 -22.62
CA VAL A 147 16.92 -15.65 -23.63
C VAL A 147 17.65 -14.81 -24.67
N LYS A 148 17.51 -15.14 -25.95
CA LYS A 148 18.27 -14.52 -27.05
C LYS A 148 17.87 -13.06 -27.30
N ALA A 149 16.63 -12.68 -27.00
CA ALA A 149 16.14 -11.32 -27.20
C ALA A 149 16.95 -10.28 -26.36
N ASN A 150 17.38 -9.20 -26.98
CA ASN A 150 18.11 -8.09 -26.36
C ASN A 150 17.25 -6.81 -26.23
N THR A 151 16.08 -6.81 -26.86
CA THR A 151 15.10 -5.72 -26.81
C THR A 151 13.71 -6.29 -26.48
N ALA A 152 12.82 -5.43 -25.97
CA ALA A 152 11.43 -5.81 -25.75
C ALA A 152 10.74 -6.23 -27.06
N LYS A 153 11.08 -5.58 -28.18
CA LYS A 153 10.56 -5.91 -29.50
C LYS A 153 10.98 -7.32 -29.93
N GLU A 154 12.26 -7.66 -29.81
CA GLU A 154 12.75 -9.01 -30.13
C GLU A 154 12.08 -10.08 -29.26
N LEU A 155 11.85 -9.82 -27.95
CA LEU A 155 11.15 -10.74 -27.09
C LEU A 155 9.71 -10.97 -27.55
N VAL A 156 8.97 -9.90 -27.83
CA VAL A 156 7.58 -9.99 -28.31
C VAL A 156 7.49 -10.72 -29.63
N GLU A 157 8.39 -10.43 -30.58
CA GLU A 157 8.44 -11.13 -31.87
C GLU A 157 8.76 -12.62 -31.72
N ASP A 158 9.67 -12.99 -30.82
CA ASP A 158 10.00 -14.40 -30.57
C ASP A 158 8.85 -15.15 -29.89
N ILE A 159 8.13 -14.51 -28.96
CA ILE A 159 6.92 -15.06 -28.36
C ILE A 159 5.84 -15.28 -29.42
N LYS A 160 5.61 -14.31 -30.33
CA LYS A 160 4.64 -14.43 -31.43
C LYS A 160 4.96 -15.60 -32.37
N LYS A 161 6.23 -15.84 -32.65
CA LYS A 161 6.70 -16.98 -33.47
C LYS A 161 6.61 -18.34 -32.77
N ASN A 162 6.60 -18.33 -31.42
CA ASN A 162 6.63 -19.53 -30.61
C ASN A 162 5.52 -19.48 -29.53
N PRO A 163 4.23 -19.49 -29.88
CA PRO A 163 3.13 -19.33 -28.94
C PRO A 163 3.12 -20.45 -27.89
N GLY A 164 3.01 -20.10 -26.62
CA GLY A 164 2.98 -21.04 -25.48
C GLY A 164 4.35 -21.59 -25.04
N LYS A 165 5.45 -21.23 -25.71
CA LYS A 165 6.81 -21.64 -25.33
C LYS A 165 7.34 -20.87 -24.13
N TYR A 166 6.92 -19.61 -23.99
CA TYR A 166 7.40 -18.72 -22.94
C TYR A 166 6.50 -18.77 -21.71
N SER A 167 7.13 -18.86 -20.55
CA SER A 167 6.49 -18.66 -19.26
C SER A 167 7.04 -17.43 -18.56
N TYR A 168 6.24 -16.83 -17.71
CA TYR A 168 6.62 -15.68 -16.90
C TYR A 168 6.27 -15.87 -15.43
N GLY A 169 7.12 -15.31 -14.56
CA GLY A 169 6.90 -15.30 -13.12
C GLY A 169 6.11 -14.08 -12.65
N SER A 170 5.35 -14.21 -11.57
CA SER A 170 4.73 -13.08 -10.90
C SER A 170 4.71 -13.24 -9.39
N ALA A 171 4.40 -12.14 -8.68
CA ALA A 171 4.20 -12.15 -7.22
C ALA A 171 2.82 -12.72 -6.79
N GLY A 172 2.16 -13.47 -7.67
CA GLY A 172 0.85 -14.09 -7.47
C GLY A 172 -0.21 -13.51 -8.40
N LYS A 173 -1.29 -14.28 -8.61
CA LYS A 173 -2.45 -13.85 -9.39
C LYS A 173 -3.02 -12.54 -8.80
N GLY A 174 -3.33 -11.55 -9.64
CA GLY A 174 -3.83 -10.24 -9.22
C GLY A 174 -2.76 -9.28 -8.69
N SER A 175 -1.48 -9.67 -8.67
CA SER A 175 -0.39 -8.73 -8.37
C SER A 175 -0.16 -7.76 -9.54
N ALA A 176 0.40 -6.58 -9.27
CA ALA A 176 0.80 -5.63 -10.32
C ALA A 176 1.77 -6.26 -11.34
N VAL A 177 2.67 -7.11 -10.85
CA VAL A 177 3.64 -7.86 -11.67
C VAL A 177 2.94 -8.81 -12.65
N HIS A 178 1.89 -9.50 -12.20
CA HIS A 178 1.03 -10.33 -13.06
C HIS A 178 0.35 -9.47 -14.11
N MET A 179 -0.38 -8.44 -13.69
CA MET A 179 -1.20 -7.63 -14.58
C MET A 179 -0.39 -6.80 -15.58
N ALA A 180 0.87 -6.49 -15.27
CA ALA A 180 1.76 -5.85 -16.23
C ALA A 180 2.02 -6.76 -17.44
N VAL A 181 2.26 -8.07 -17.22
CA VAL A 181 2.45 -9.01 -18.33
C VAL A 181 1.14 -9.30 -19.04
N GLU A 182 0.01 -9.42 -18.31
CA GLU A 182 -1.31 -9.59 -18.93
C GLU A 182 -1.68 -8.42 -19.84
N LEU A 183 -1.35 -7.17 -19.44
CA LEU A 183 -1.54 -6.01 -20.30
C LEU A 183 -0.72 -6.12 -21.60
N LEU A 184 0.55 -6.54 -21.53
CA LEU A 184 1.37 -6.77 -22.71
C LEU A 184 0.81 -7.90 -23.56
N GLN A 185 0.41 -9.01 -22.93
CA GLN A 185 -0.20 -10.17 -23.60
C GLN A 185 -1.47 -9.78 -24.36
N PHE A 186 -2.32 -8.96 -23.74
CA PHE A 186 -3.54 -8.46 -24.36
C PHE A 186 -3.24 -7.54 -25.57
N GLN A 187 -2.38 -6.53 -25.37
CA GLN A 187 -2.08 -5.54 -26.41
C GLN A 187 -1.38 -6.14 -27.61
N GLU A 188 -0.51 -7.14 -27.39
CA GLU A 188 0.32 -7.74 -28.42
C GLU A 188 -0.20 -9.11 -28.89
N HIS A 189 -1.36 -9.57 -28.40
CA HIS A 189 -1.98 -10.87 -28.72
C HIS A 189 -1.04 -12.06 -28.49
N LEU A 190 -0.32 -12.04 -27.34
CA LEU A 190 0.63 -13.08 -26.99
C LEU A 190 -0.06 -14.30 -26.35
N LYS A 191 0.61 -15.44 -26.38
CA LYS A 191 0.22 -16.66 -25.64
C LYS A 191 1.36 -17.06 -24.72
N LEU A 192 1.17 -16.87 -23.44
CA LEU A 192 2.16 -17.04 -22.38
C LEU A 192 1.62 -17.98 -21.28
N THR A 193 2.52 -18.65 -20.58
CA THR A 193 2.19 -19.44 -19.40
C THR A 193 2.53 -18.66 -18.14
N HIS A 194 1.52 -18.36 -17.31
CA HIS A 194 1.71 -17.67 -16.04
C HIS A 194 2.13 -18.64 -14.93
N VAL A 195 3.22 -18.34 -14.21
CA VAL A 195 3.70 -19.08 -13.04
C VAL A 195 3.63 -18.17 -11.82
N PRO A 196 2.62 -18.32 -10.94
CA PRO A 196 2.46 -17.47 -9.76
C PRO A 196 3.33 -17.94 -8.60
N PHE A 197 3.98 -16.98 -7.90
CA PHE A 197 4.75 -17.20 -6.67
C PHE A 197 4.10 -16.41 -5.50
N ARG A 198 4.54 -16.63 -4.26
CA ARG A 198 4.04 -15.91 -3.09
C ARG A 198 4.57 -14.48 -2.97
N GLY A 199 5.55 -14.10 -3.80
CA GLY A 199 6.14 -12.77 -3.85
C GLY A 199 7.19 -12.64 -4.94
N ALA A 200 7.55 -11.39 -5.27
CA ALA A 200 8.48 -11.07 -6.34
C ALA A 200 9.86 -11.70 -6.16
N SER A 201 10.38 -11.78 -4.93
CA SER A 201 11.70 -12.38 -4.66
C SER A 201 11.80 -13.84 -5.17
N GLN A 202 10.75 -14.65 -4.95
CA GLN A 202 10.72 -16.03 -5.43
C GLN A 202 10.59 -16.07 -6.97
N ALA A 203 9.75 -15.20 -7.54
CA ALA A 203 9.60 -15.10 -8.99
C ALA A 203 10.92 -14.71 -9.69
N ILE A 204 11.66 -13.72 -9.15
CA ILE A 204 12.98 -13.33 -9.66
C ILE A 204 13.96 -14.52 -9.61
N GLN A 205 14.01 -15.26 -8.50
CA GLN A 205 14.88 -16.42 -8.40
C GLN A 205 14.56 -17.49 -9.46
N SER A 206 13.27 -17.71 -9.73
CA SER A 206 12.83 -18.65 -10.78
C SER A 206 13.21 -18.17 -12.21
N VAL A 207 13.26 -16.84 -12.45
CA VAL A 207 13.81 -16.32 -13.72
C VAL A 207 15.33 -16.53 -13.78
N ILE A 208 16.04 -16.28 -12.68
CA ILE A 208 17.50 -16.44 -12.60
C ILE A 208 17.91 -17.90 -12.82
N SER A 209 17.16 -18.87 -12.25
CA SER A 209 17.41 -20.30 -12.47
C SER A 209 17.04 -20.77 -13.88
N GLY A 210 16.21 -20.00 -14.60
CA GLY A 210 15.73 -20.38 -15.94
C GLY A 210 14.44 -21.21 -15.94
N ASP A 211 13.82 -21.45 -14.77
CA ASP A 211 12.55 -22.19 -14.67
C ASP A 211 11.42 -21.44 -15.37
N VAL A 212 11.43 -20.10 -15.32
CA VAL A 212 10.62 -19.22 -16.16
C VAL A 212 11.53 -18.26 -16.94
N GLN A 213 11.09 -17.79 -18.11
CA GLN A 213 11.96 -17.05 -19.02
C GLN A 213 12.06 -15.57 -18.70
N PHE A 214 11.01 -14.97 -18.16
CA PHE A 214 10.99 -13.54 -17.89
C PHE A 214 10.02 -13.13 -16.78
N ILE A 215 10.12 -11.87 -16.39
CA ILE A 215 9.27 -11.22 -15.41
C ILE A 215 9.16 -9.72 -15.77
N THR A 216 8.03 -9.09 -15.44
CA THR A 216 7.98 -7.65 -15.24
C THR A 216 7.96 -7.40 -13.75
N ASP A 217 9.01 -6.81 -13.17
CA ASP A 217 9.08 -6.61 -11.72
C ASP A 217 9.53 -5.19 -11.35
N ALA A 218 9.37 -4.84 -10.08
CA ALA A 218 9.80 -3.55 -9.56
C ALA A 218 11.31 -3.34 -9.78
N VAL A 219 11.69 -2.16 -10.24
CA VAL A 219 13.09 -1.78 -10.43
C VAL A 219 13.88 -1.95 -9.13
N SER A 220 13.27 -1.65 -7.98
CA SER A 220 13.90 -1.76 -6.66
C SER A 220 14.40 -3.16 -6.29
N THR A 221 13.80 -4.22 -6.83
CA THR A 221 14.18 -5.62 -6.61
C THR A 221 14.98 -6.19 -7.78
N ALA A 222 14.67 -5.78 -9.00
CA ALA A 222 15.31 -6.28 -10.22
C ALA A 222 16.66 -5.62 -10.52
N ALA A 223 16.85 -4.33 -10.21
CA ALA A 223 18.06 -3.60 -10.59
C ALA A 223 19.37 -4.22 -10.06
N PRO A 224 19.49 -4.68 -8.81
CA PRO A 224 20.71 -5.35 -8.35
C PRO A 224 21.02 -6.64 -9.13
N MET A 225 19.99 -7.37 -9.57
CA MET A 225 20.15 -8.59 -10.38
C MET A 225 20.57 -8.27 -11.83
N ILE A 226 20.04 -7.17 -12.36
CA ILE A 226 20.41 -6.66 -13.68
C ILE A 226 21.86 -6.15 -13.67
N GLN A 227 22.23 -5.32 -12.71
CA GLN A 227 23.57 -4.78 -12.54
C GLN A 227 24.65 -5.85 -12.33
N SER A 228 24.29 -6.97 -11.69
CA SER A 228 25.18 -8.14 -11.52
C SER A 228 25.15 -9.11 -12.71
N GLY A 229 24.40 -8.83 -13.77
CA GLY A 229 24.28 -9.69 -14.96
C GLY A 229 23.45 -10.96 -14.77
N ARG A 230 22.80 -11.12 -13.63
CA ARG A 230 21.93 -12.28 -13.32
C ARG A 230 20.58 -12.23 -14.02
N LEU A 231 20.14 -11.01 -14.41
CA LEU A 231 19.01 -10.74 -15.27
C LEU A 231 19.44 -9.78 -16.39
N LYS A 232 18.77 -9.83 -17.52
CA LYS A 232 18.92 -8.89 -18.61
C LYS A 232 17.67 -8.02 -18.70
N ALA A 233 17.82 -6.68 -18.55
CA ALA A 233 16.73 -5.74 -18.71
C ALA A 233 16.46 -5.47 -20.19
N LEU A 234 15.17 -5.38 -20.56
CA LEU A 234 14.76 -5.07 -21.92
C LEU A 234 14.09 -3.70 -22.03
N ALA A 235 13.23 -3.33 -21.09
CA ALA A 235 12.61 -2.01 -21.05
C ALA A 235 12.02 -1.72 -19.65
N VAL A 236 11.97 -0.45 -19.24
CA VAL A 236 11.16 0.00 -18.09
C VAL A 236 9.75 0.35 -18.54
N THR A 237 8.78 0.15 -17.63
CA THR A 237 7.36 0.25 -17.98
C THR A 237 6.76 1.63 -17.76
N THR A 238 7.54 2.58 -17.26
CA THR A 238 7.16 3.97 -16.98
C THR A 238 7.40 4.88 -18.17
N ALA A 239 6.75 6.06 -18.17
CA ALA A 239 6.89 7.08 -19.24
C ALA A 239 8.33 7.60 -19.40
N THR A 240 9.12 7.56 -18.34
CA THR A 240 10.53 7.98 -18.30
C THR A 240 11.43 6.85 -17.83
N ARG A 241 12.70 6.87 -18.20
CA ARG A 241 13.70 5.90 -17.76
C ARG A 241 13.93 5.98 -16.25
N SER A 242 14.34 4.86 -15.66
CA SER A 242 14.68 4.80 -14.24
C SER A 242 16.09 5.38 -13.99
N SER A 243 16.24 6.19 -12.94
CA SER A 243 17.55 6.76 -12.56
C SER A 243 18.59 5.71 -12.16
N VAL A 244 18.16 4.53 -11.71
CA VAL A 244 19.06 3.42 -11.33
C VAL A 244 19.34 2.44 -12.48
N LEU A 245 18.62 2.59 -13.59
CA LEU A 245 18.82 1.84 -14.86
C LEU A 245 18.76 2.82 -16.07
N PRO A 246 19.66 3.82 -16.15
CA PRO A 246 19.53 4.92 -17.11
C PRO A 246 19.69 4.48 -18.58
N ASP A 247 20.39 3.37 -18.81
CA ASP A 247 20.62 2.83 -20.15
C ASP A 247 19.47 1.96 -20.66
N VAL A 248 18.53 1.57 -19.77
CA VAL A 248 17.38 0.74 -20.14
C VAL A 248 16.27 1.62 -20.71
N PRO A 249 15.85 1.40 -21.97
CA PRO A 249 14.82 2.21 -22.62
C PRO A 249 13.45 2.01 -21.95
N THR A 250 12.54 2.94 -22.18
CA THR A 250 11.13 2.77 -21.83
C THR A 250 10.42 1.84 -22.84
N MET A 251 9.29 1.25 -22.44
CA MET A 251 8.45 0.50 -23.39
C MET A 251 8.00 1.40 -24.57
N LYS A 252 7.74 2.69 -24.31
CA LYS A 252 7.41 3.66 -25.35
C LYS A 252 8.57 3.84 -26.36
N GLU A 253 9.81 3.98 -25.87
CA GLU A 253 11.02 4.05 -26.74
C GLU A 253 11.24 2.74 -27.52
N ALA A 254 10.83 1.60 -26.94
CA ALA A 254 10.88 0.28 -27.59
C ALA A 254 9.74 0.04 -28.61
N GLY A 255 8.84 1.04 -28.82
CA GLY A 255 7.76 0.98 -29.80
C GLY A 255 6.38 0.66 -29.26
N TYR A 256 6.22 0.51 -27.93
CA TYR A 256 4.94 0.19 -27.25
C TYR A 256 4.36 1.46 -26.60
N ALA A 257 3.88 2.41 -27.42
CA ALA A 257 3.46 3.73 -26.98
C ALA A 257 2.29 3.73 -25.98
N ASN A 258 1.41 2.73 -26.05
CA ASN A 258 0.23 2.58 -25.18
C ASN A 258 0.48 1.66 -24.00
N TYR A 259 1.69 1.15 -23.81
CA TYR A 259 2.03 0.32 -22.69
C TYR A 259 2.72 1.16 -21.62
N GLU A 260 1.97 1.45 -20.56
CA GLU A 260 2.49 2.10 -19.38
C GLU A 260 1.87 1.46 -18.12
N THR A 261 2.70 1.01 -17.20
CA THR A 261 2.26 0.47 -15.93
C THR A 261 3.30 0.72 -14.84
N SER A 262 2.85 0.86 -13.62
CA SER A 262 3.70 1.05 -12.46
C SER A 262 3.06 0.41 -11.23
N LEU A 263 3.87 0.05 -10.27
CA LEU A 263 3.41 -0.29 -8.94
C LEU A 263 3.42 0.97 -8.09
N TRP A 264 2.49 1.08 -7.16
CA TRP A 264 2.48 2.14 -6.16
C TRP A 264 2.23 1.55 -4.77
N ASN A 265 2.63 2.27 -3.72
CA ASN A 265 2.38 1.89 -2.34
C ASN A 265 1.59 2.97 -1.61
N MET A 266 0.71 2.53 -0.72
CA MET A 266 -0.22 3.37 0.01
C MET A 266 -0.46 2.82 1.41
N VAL A 267 -0.66 3.70 2.38
CA VAL A 267 -1.18 3.31 3.70
C VAL A 267 -2.69 3.48 3.72
N MET A 268 -3.38 2.46 4.21
CA MET A 268 -4.84 2.42 4.37
C MET A 268 -5.21 1.94 5.77
N VAL A 269 -6.38 2.33 6.24
CA VAL A 269 -6.95 1.93 7.54
C VAL A 269 -8.33 1.30 7.36
N PRO A 270 -8.85 0.51 8.34
CA PRO A 270 -10.22 0.00 8.32
C PRO A 270 -11.25 1.13 8.21
N LYS A 271 -12.35 0.86 7.53
CA LYS A 271 -13.50 1.78 7.52
C LYS A 271 -14.00 2.01 8.95
N GLY A 272 -14.30 3.27 9.25
CA GLY A 272 -14.74 3.67 10.60
C GLY A 272 -13.61 4.15 11.51
N THR A 273 -12.35 4.12 11.08
CA THR A 273 -11.25 4.72 11.82
C THR A 273 -11.54 6.22 12.05
N PRO A 274 -11.41 6.73 13.31
CA PRO A 274 -11.72 8.10 13.65
C PRO A 274 -10.92 9.13 12.84
N ALA A 275 -11.57 10.21 12.40
CA ALA A 275 -10.92 11.25 11.60
C ALA A 275 -9.64 11.81 12.24
N PRO A 276 -9.55 12.10 13.56
CA PRO A 276 -8.31 12.56 14.17
C PRO A 276 -7.14 11.58 14.06
N VAL A 277 -7.43 10.27 14.05
CA VAL A 277 -6.41 9.22 13.85
C VAL A 277 -5.90 9.24 12.41
N ILE A 278 -6.82 9.33 11.43
CA ILE A 278 -6.48 9.43 10.01
C ILE A 278 -5.64 10.68 9.73
N GLU A 279 -6.03 11.82 10.29
CA GLU A 279 -5.31 13.09 10.15
C GLU A 279 -3.89 13.00 10.73
N LYS A 280 -3.75 12.43 11.93
CA LYS A 280 -2.43 12.22 12.56
C LYS A 280 -1.54 11.29 11.74
N LEU A 281 -2.08 10.16 11.27
CA LEU A 281 -1.35 9.24 10.38
C LEU A 281 -0.95 9.92 9.08
N SER A 282 -1.86 10.66 8.45
CA SER A 282 -1.59 11.38 7.20
C SER A 282 -0.49 12.42 7.36
N ALA A 283 -0.54 13.24 8.41
CA ALA A 283 0.48 14.25 8.70
C ALA A 283 1.85 13.60 8.95
N ALA A 284 1.90 12.51 9.73
CA ALA A 284 3.13 11.78 10.01
C ALA A 284 3.69 11.10 8.73
N LEU A 285 2.84 10.51 7.89
CA LEU A 285 3.27 9.91 6.60
C LEU A 285 3.82 10.97 5.65
N GLN A 286 3.15 12.13 5.50
CA GLN A 286 3.64 13.22 4.67
C GLN A 286 5.01 13.73 5.17
N THR A 287 5.19 13.85 6.47
CA THR A 287 6.48 14.21 7.07
C THR A 287 7.53 13.13 6.80
N ALA A 288 7.16 11.85 6.95
CA ALA A 288 8.07 10.73 6.72
C ALA A 288 8.59 10.69 5.26
N VAL A 289 7.70 10.85 4.26
CA VAL A 289 8.11 10.77 2.85
C VAL A 289 8.82 12.05 2.36
N LYS A 290 8.70 13.18 3.07
CA LYS A 290 9.45 14.41 2.81
C LYS A 290 10.85 14.39 3.43
N ASP A 291 11.08 13.52 4.40
CA ASP A 291 12.36 13.41 5.09
C ASP A 291 13.50 13.09 4.10
N PRO A 292 14.61 13.84 4.12
CA PRO A 292 15.70 13.67 3.16
C PRO A 292 16.33 12.27 3.17
N GLU A 293 16.45 11.64 4.34
CA GLU A 293 17.01 10.28 4.46
C GLU A 293 16.05 9.25 3.84
N VAL A 294 14.75 9.35 4.12
CA VAL A 294 13.73 8.48 3.53
C VAL A 294 13.71 8.62 2.02
N ARG A 295 13.73 9.85 1.50
CA ARG A 295 13.79 10.11 0.07
C ARG A 295 15.03 9.51 -0.57
N GLN A 296 16.19 9.79 -0.01
CA GLN A 296 17.48 9.26 -0.52
C GLN A 296 17.46 7.73 -0.55
N ARG A 297 16.95 7.07 0.52
CA ARG A 297 16.84 5.60 0.57
C ARG A 297 15.89 5.05 -0.49
N MET A 298 14.76 5.70 -0.76
CA MET A 298 13.82 5.32 -1.81
C MET A 298 14.44 5.54 -3.21
N GLU A 299 14.97 6.73 -3.47
CA GLU A 299 15.54 7.10 -4.76
C GLU A 299 16.74 6.20 -5.13
N LYS A 300 17.57 5.82 -4.14
CA LYS A 300 18.71 4.90 -4.33
C LYS A 300 18.29 3.52 -4.87
N ILE A 301 17.07 3.10 -4.62
CA ILE A 301 16.51 1.84 -5.14
C ILE A 301 15.54 2.06 -6.30
N GLY A 302 15.50 3.27 -6.88
CA GLY A 302 14.65 3.61 -8.02
C GLY A 302 13.17 3.80 -7.69
N VAL A 303 12.83 3.99 -6.41
CA VAL A 303 11.48 4.28 -5.95
C VAL A 303 11.28 5.79 -5.85
N GLN A 304 10.14 6.28 -6.33
CA GLN A 304 9.77 7.70 -6.33
C GLN A 304 8.90 8.02 -5.11
N PRO A 305 9.36 8.81 -4.13
CA PRO A 305 8.53 9.22 -3.01
C PRO A 305 7.41 10.18 -3.46
N ILE A 306 6.17 9.95 -2.97
CA ILE A 306 5.01 10.80 -3.22
C ILE A 306 4.79 11.71 -2.02
N VAL A 307 5.20 12.98 -2.14
CA VAL A 307 5.36 13.90 -1.00
C VAL A 307 4.15 14.77 -0.67
N ASP A 308 3.08 14.74 -1.47
CA ASP A 308 1.91 15.63 -1.35
C ASP A 308 0.55 14.91 -1.31
N SER A 309 0.55 13.64 -0.91
CA SER A 309 -0.66 12.82 -0.83
C SER A 309 -1.41 13.09 0.48
N THR A 310 -2.65 13.54 0.37
CA THR A 310 -3.63 13.64 1.47
C THR A 310 -4.65 12.49 1.38
N PRO A 311 -5.47 12.24 2.42
CA PRO A 311 -6.53 11.23 2.33
C PRO A 311 -7.49 11.43 1.14
N ASP A 312 -7.88 12.67 0.84
CA ASP A 312 -8.72 13.00 -0.32
C ASP A 312 -8.00 12.69 -1.65
N LYS A 313 -6.75 13.12 -1.81
CA LYS A 313 -5.95 12.82 -3.00
C LYS A 313 -5.74 11.31 -3.17
N ALA A 314 -5.44 10.61 -2.07
CA ALA A 314 -5.25 9.16 -2.06
C ALA A 314 -6.54 8.42 -2.45
N GLY A 315 -7.69 8.85 -1.94
CA GLY A 315 -8.99 8.30 -2.30
C GLY A 315 -9.33 8.47 -3.78
N LYS A 316 -9.14 9.70 -4.32
CA LYS A 316 -9.33 9.99 -5.74
C LYS A 316 -8.39 9.18 -6.63
N PHE A 317 -7.15 9.02 -6.21
CA PHE A 317 -6.14 8.23 -6.92
C PHE A 317 -6.56 6.75 -7.00
N VAL A 318 -6.93 6.11 -5.88
CA VAL A 318 -7.38 4.71 -5.87
C VAL A 318 -8.62 4.52 -6.76
N GLN A 319 -9.59 5.43 -6.70
CA GLN A 319 -10.77 5.37 -7.56
C GLN A 319 -10.42 5.45 -9.05
N ALA A 320 -9.48 6.33 -9.42
CA ALA A 320 -9.01 6.45 -10.80
C ALA A 320 -8.29 5.17 -11.26
N GLU A 321 -7.40 4.62 -10.44
CA GLU A 321 -6.70 3.36 -10.73
C GLU A 321 -7.68 2.17 -10.83
N THR A 322 -8.67 2.10 -9.94
CA THR A 322 -9.69 1.04 -10.00
C THR A 322 -10.48 1.10 -11.32
N ARG A 323 -10.88 2.30 -11.77
CA ARG A 323 -11.56 2.46 -13.07
C ARG A 323 -10.66 2.07 -14.23
N ARG A 324 -9.41 2.55 -14.24
CA ARG A 324 -8.43 2.22 -15.27
C ARG A 324 -8.21 0.71 -15.40
N TRP A 325 -7.97 0.03 -14.29
CA TRP A 325 -7.77 -1.43 -14.30
C TRP A 325 -9.05 -2.20 -14.64
N ALA A 326 -10.24 -1.70 -14.25
CA ALA A 326 -11.50 -2.31 -14.66
C ALA A 326 -11.68 -2.32 -16.18
N GLU A 327 -11.30 -1.24 -16.87
CA GLU A 327 -11.33 -1.17 -18.34
C GLU A 327 -10.37 -2.20 -18.96
N VAL A 328 -9.12 -2.28 -18.47
CA VAL A 328 -8.12 -3.25 -18.96
C VAL A 328 -8.58 -4.69 -18.73
N ILE A 329 -9.02 -5.01 -17.52
CA ILE A 329 -9.45 -6.38 -17.13
C ILE A 329 -10.63 -6.84 -17.98
N LYS A 330 -11.63 -5.98 -18.19
CA LYS A 330 -12.80 -6.28 -19.03
C LYS A 330 -12.41 -6.43 -20.50
N ALA A 331 -11.58 -5.52 -21.05
CA ALA A 331 -11.15 -5.58 -22.43
C ALA A 331 -10.31 -6.82 -22.73
N ALA A 332 -9.46 -7.24 -21.79
CA ALA A 332 -8.61 -8.42 -21.89
C ALA A 332 -9.35 -9.72 -21.51
N ASN A 333 -10.60 -9.66 -21.04
CA ASN A 333 -11.39 -10.78 -20.54
C ASN A 333 -10.63 -11.62 -19.50
N ILE A 334 -9.93 -10.96 -18.57
CA ILE A 334 -9.18 -11.59 -17.48
C ILE A 334 -10.11 -11.70 -16.27
N GLU A 335 -10.30 -12.91 -15.77
CA GLU A 335 -11.12 -13.18 -14.58
C GLU A 335 -10.39 -14.14 -13.65
N LEU A 336 -10.57 -13.93 -12.34
CA LEU A 336 -10.17 -14.87 -11.29
C LEU A 336 -11.40 -15.24 -10.46
N ASP A 337 -11.54 -16.52 -10.18
CA ASP A 337 -12.62 -17.08 -9.34
C ASP A 337 -12.37 -16.79 -7.85
#